data_9fb506363ccc7dc3a0093034f11d455a
#
_entry.id   9fb506363ccc7dc3a0093034f11d455a
#
_cell.length_a   1.000
_cell.length_b   1.000
_cell.length_c   1.000
_cell.angle_alpha   90.00
_cell.angle_beta   90.00
_cell.angle_gamma   90.00
#
_symmetry.space_group_name_H-M   'P 1'
#
loop_
_entity.id
_entity.type
_entity.pdbx_description
1 polymer ?
#
loop_
_entity_poly.entity_id
_entity_poly.type
_entity_poly.pdbx_seq_one_letter_code
_entity_poly.pdbx_strand_id
1 'polypeptide(L)'
;MGAMIGITSSEDVADEFTAINKYTARATWSNPTSSAMWTMIEITKDPEKVARLDAERAQYFQMIKERADIFMKEAADCGLKILPYLSGFFITIPMIGSDKVCAALEKEHIYLVPLKKGIRLAVCSVSKKKIAGLAAKVKAAVDAADIVQ
;
A
#
# COMPACT_ATOMS: atom_id res chain seq x y z
N MET A 1 -4.71 7.83 -11.89
CA MET A 1 -5.47 7.15 -12.95
C MET A 1 -5.50 5.66 -12.64
N GLY A 2 -6.60 4.98 -12.94
CA GLY A 2 -6.73 3.53 -12.81
C GLY A 2 -7.44 2.95 -14.03
N ALA A 3 -7.34 1.65 -14.22
CA ALA A 3 -8.05 0.92 -15.24
C ALA A 3 -8.87 -0.20 -14.59
N MET A 4 -10.12 -0.34 -14.99
CA MET A 4 -10.95 -1.49 -14.65
C MET A 4 -10.91 -2.45 -15.84
N ILE A 5 -10.35 -3.64 -15.63
CA ILE A 5 -10.16 -4.63 -16.70
C ILE A 5 -10.98 -5.86 -16.34
N GLY A 6 -11.91 -6.24 -17.22
CA GLY A 6 -12.69 -7.46 -17.12
C GLY A 6 -12.16 -8.51 -18.10
N ILE A 7 -11.86 -9.71 -17.59
CA ILE A 7 -11.60 -10.89 -18.43
C ILE A 7 -12.86 -11.74 -18.38
N THR A 8 -13.48 -11.95 -19.52
CA THR A 8 -14.81 -12.57 -19.62
C THR A 8 -14.77 -13.86 -20.41
N SER A 9 -15.81 -14.70 -20.23
CA SER A 9 -15.93 -16.00 -20.89
C SER A 9 -16.47 -15.92 -22.33
N SER A 10 -17.08 -14.79 -22.70
CA SER A 10 -17.65 -14.57 -24.04
C SER A 10 -17.72 -13.07 -24.36
N GLU A 11 -17.94 -12.74 -25.62
CA GLU A 11 -18.13 -11.38 -26.11
C GLU A 11 -19.39 -10.75 -25.49
N ASP A 12 -20.50 -11.47 -25.41
CA ASP A 12 -21.75 -10.98 -24.79
C ASP A 12 -21.52 -10.51 -23.35
N VAL A 13 -20.74 -11.26 -22.54
CA VAL A 13 -20.41 -10.89 -21.16
C VAL A 13 -19.45 -9.69 -21.12
N ALA A 14 -18.56 -9.55 -22.10
CA ALA A 14 -17.70 -8.37 -22.23
C ALA A 14 -18.52 -7.11 -22.55
N ASP A 15 -19.50 -7.22 -23.41
CA ASP A 15 -20.40 -6.12 -23.78
C ASP A 15 -21.30 -5.72 -22.60
N GLU A 16 -21.82 -6.68 -21.87
CA GLU A 16 -22.59 -6.41 -20.64
C GLU A 16 -21.73 -5.71 -19.57
N PHE A 17 -20.52 -6.20 -19.32
CA PHE A 17 -19.56 -5.57 -18.41
C PHE A 17 -19.28 -4.11 -18.83
N THR A 18 -19.05 -3.88 -20.12
CA THR A 18 -18.80 -2.55 -20.68
C THR A 18 -20.01 -1.65 -20.52
N ALA A 19 -21.22 -2.14 -20.82
CA ALA A 19 -22.45 -1.39 -20.70
C ALA A 19 -22.74 -0.99 -19.23
N ILE A 20 -22.63 -1.92 -18.29
CA ILE A 20 -22.85 -1.65 -16.85
C ILE A 20 -21.88 -0.57 -16.37
N ASN A 21 -20.59 -0.68 -16.67
CA ASN A 21 -19.60 0.30 -16.26
C ASN A 21 -19.85 1.68 -16.89
N LYS A 22 -20.22 1.73 -18.18
CA LYS A 22 -20.57 2.96 -18.87
C LYS A 22 -21.77 3.67 -18.24
N TYR A 23 -22.84 2.95 -17.93
CA TYR A 23 -24.03 3.51 -17.30
C TYR A 23 -23.77 3.95 -15.85
N THR A 24 -23.02 3.15 -15.09
CA THR A 24 -22.62 3.51 -13.73
C THR A 24 -21.77 4.77 -13.69
N ALA A 25 -20.78 4.86 -14.58
CA ALA A 25 -19.95 6.06 -14.72
C ALA A 25 -20.79 7.28 -15.11
N ARG A 26 -21.71 7.12 -16.05
CA ARG A 26 -22.61 8.18 -16.46
C ARG A 26 -23.53 8.68 -15.36
N ALA A 27 -24.01 7.79 -14.50
CA ALA A 27 -24.89 8.10 -13.38
C ALA A 27 -24.16 8.76 -12.20
N THR A 28 -22.87 8.50 -12.01
CA THR A 28 -22.09 8.99 -10.86
C THR A 28 -21.36 10.31 -11.13
N TRP A 29 -20.51 10.36 -12.15
CA TRP A 29 -19.70 11.57 -12.48
C TRP A 29 -19.83 12.06 -13.91
N SER A 30 -20.71 11.46 -14.70
CA SER A 30 -21.04 11.83 -16.09
C SER A 30 -19.88 11.57 -17.06
N ASN A 31 -18.85 12.41 -17.10
CA ASN A 31 -17.64 12.24 -17.88
C ASN A 31 -16.40 12.47 -17.00
N PRO A 32 -15.48 11.50 -16.90
CA PRO A 32 -14.21 11.73 -16.25
C PRO A 32 -13.31 12.65 -17.07
N THR A 33 -12.35 13.29 -16.40
CA THR A 33 -11.31 14.06 -17.10
C THR A 33 -10.45 13.17 -17.98
N SER A 34 -10.18 13.60 -19.20
CA SER A 34 -9.29 12.90 -20.14
C SER A 34 -7.81 13.26 -19.93
N SER A 35 -7.48 14.26 -19.12
CA SER A 35 -6.12 14.77 -18.97
C SER A 35 -5.12 13.69 -18.54
N ALA A 36 -5.50 12.82 -17.59
CA ALA A 36 -4.63 11.74 -17.14
C ALA A 36 -4.39 10.68 -18.24
N MET A 37 -5.40 10.40 -19.07
CA MET A 37 -5.25 9.50 -20.20
C MET A 37 -4.31 10.08 -21.26
N TRP A 38 -4.47 11.36 -21.61
CA TRP A 38 -3.58 12.05 -22.52
C TRP A 38 -2.15 12.10 -22.02
N THR A 39 -1.95 12.37 -20.72
CA THR A 39 -0.61 12.34 -20.12
C THR A 39 0.06 10.97 -20.30
N MET A 40 -0.65 9.88 -20.06
CA MET A 40 -0.11 8.53 -20.26
C MET A 40 0.20 8.25 -21.73
N ILE A 41 -0.68 8.65 -22.65
CA ILE A 41 -0.45 8.49 -24.09
C ILE A 41 0.81 9.24 -24.52
N GLU A 42 0.97 10.48 -24.09
CA GLU A 42 2.13 11.32 -24.45
C GLU A 42 3.44 10.82 -23.83
N ILE A 43 3.40 10.21 -22.65
CA ILE A 43 4.57 9.56 -22.06
C ILE A 43 4.91 8.27 -22.83
N THR A 44 3.91 7.41 -23.06
CA THR A 44 4.16 6.08 -23.66
C THR A 44 4.54 6.11 -25.13
N LYS A 45 4.23 7.17 -25.85
CA LYS A 45 4.65 7.38 -27.24
C LYS A 45 6.13 7.78 -27.40
N ASP A 46 6.75 8.26 -26.32
CA ASP A 46 8.08 8.83 -26.33
C ASP A 46 9.03 7.93 -25.52
N PRO A 47 9.95 7.21 -26.20
CA PRO A 47 10.88 6.30 -25.52
C PRO A 47 11.77 6.99 -24.47
N GLU A 48 12.14 8.26 -24.64
CA GLU A 48 12.97 8.99 -23.69
C GLU A 48 12.18 9.29 -22.41
N LYS A 49 10.90 9.67 -22.55
CA LYS A 49 10.01 9.87 -21.40
C LYS A 49 9.72 8.58 -20.66
N VAL A 50 9.54 7.47 -21.37
CA VAL A 50 9.38 6.13 -20.77
C VAL A 50 10.63 5.77 -19.98
N ALA A 51 11.81 5.89 -20.57
CA ALA A 51 13.07 5.58 -19.88
C ALA A 51 13.27 6.43 -18.63
N ARG A 52 12.94 7.72 -18.69
CA ARG A 52 12.97 8.62 -17.51
C ARG A 52 11.99 8.19 -16.44
N LEU A 53 10.75 7.87 -16.81
CA LEU A 53 9.72 7.38 -15.88
C LEU A 53 10.17 6.10 -15.18
N ASP A 54 10.75 5.16 -15.90
CA ASP A 54 11.23 3.90 -15.35
C ASP A 54 12.43 4.10 -14.42
N ALA A 55 13.32 5.01 -14.73
CA ALA A 55 14.42 5.40 -13.83
C ALA A 55 13.91 6.03 -12.52
N GLU A 56 12.93 6.93 -12.58
CA GLU A 56 12.30 7.51 -11.40
C GLU A 56 11.56 6.44 -10.57
N ARG A 57 10.83 5.52 -11.21
CA ARG A 57 10.17 4.39 -10.53
C ARG A 57 11.17 3.49 -9.80
N ALA A 58 12.28 3.15 -10.44
CA ALA A 58 13.32 2.34 -9.83
C ALA A 58 13.91 3.01 -8.58
N GLN A 59 14.13 4.33 -8.62
CA GLN A 59 14.62 5.11 -7.49
C GLN A 59 13.63 5.07 -6.30
N TYR A 60 12.34 5.31 -6.55
CA TYR A 60 11.33 5.26 -5.50
C TYR A 60 11.10 3.83 -4.97
N PHE A 61 11.15 2.83 -5.84
CA PHE A 61 11.07 1.43 -5.43
C PHE A 61 12.21 1.08 -4.47
N GLN A 62 13.44 1.45 -4.81
CA GLN A 62 14.61 1.21 -3.96
C GLN A 62 14.48 1.91 -2.59
N MET A 63 14.00 3.14 -2.57
CA MET A 63 13.79 3.89 -1.34
C MET A 63 12.76 3.21 -0.42
N ILE A 64 11.66 2.68 -0.97
CA ILE A 64 10.63 1.96 -0.22
C ILE A 64 11.18 0.63 0.28
N LYS A 65 11.91 -0.08 -0.59
CA LYS A 65 12.54 -1.36 -0.25
C LYS A 65 13.51 -1.22 0.93
N GLU A 66 14.38 -0.23 0.92
CA GLU A 66 15.31 0.02 2.03
C GLU A 66 14.60 0.23 3.36
N ARG A 67 13.48 0.97 3.35
CA ARG A 67 12.67 1.19 4.56
C ARG A 67 12.02 -0.10 5.05
N ALA A 68 11.47 -0.89 4.13
CA ALA A 68 10.88 -2.18 4.45
C ALA A 68 11.92 -3.16 5.01
N ASP A 69 13.09 -3.24 4.37
CA ASP A 69 14.18 -4.12 4.80
C ASP A 69 14.65 -3.81 6.23
N ILE A 70 14.76 -2.53 6.60
CA ILE A 70 15.08 -2.11 7.96
C ILE A 70 14.01 -2.64 8.93
N PHE A 71 12.74 -2.37 8.67
CA PHE A 71 11.64 -2.78 9.54
C PHE A 71 11.55 -4.30 9.67
N MET A 72 11.65 -5.02 8.55
CA MET A 72 11.58 -6.49 8.53
C MET A 72 12.71 -7.13 9.33
N LYS A 73 13.94 -6.60 9.18
CA LYS A 73 15.09 -7.08 9.96
C LYS A 73 14.86 -6.85 11.46
N GLU A 74 14.51 -5.64 11.85
CA GLU A 74 14.24 -5.31 13.26
C GLU A 74 13.05 -6.12 13.83
N ALA A 75 12.01 -6.37 13.03
CA ALA A 75 10.88 -7.20 13.42
C ALA A 75 11.33 -8.65 13.72
N ALA A 76 12.19 -9.21 12.87
CA ALA A 76 12.77 -10.53 13.12
C ALA A 76 13.64 -10.54 14.40
N ASP A 77 14.48 -9.51 14.58
CA ASP A 77 15.39 -9.39 15.73
C ASP A 77 14.62 -9.27 17.05
N CYS A 78 13.47 -8.59 17.09
CA CYS A 78 12.65 -8.43 18.30
C CYS A 78 11.50 -9.44 18.41
N GLY A 79 11.34 -10.36 17.48
CA GLY A 79 10.28 -11.39 17.50
C GLY A 79 8.87 -10.84 17.19
N LEU A 80 8.76 -9.70 16.51
CA LEU A 80 7.49 -9.18 16.01
C LEU A 80 7.07 -9.97 14.77
N LYS A 81 5.94 -10.66 14.82
CA LYS A 81 5.43 -11.39 13.65
C LYS A 81 4.86 -10.42 12.61
N ILE A 82 5.23 -10.64 11.37
CA ILE A 82 4.69 -9.93 10.20
C ILE A 82 4.21 -10.94 9.16
N LEU A 83 3.24 -10.57 8.35
CA LEU A 83 2.87 -11.38 7.18
C LEU A 83 3.99 -11.33 6.13
N PRO A 84 4.13 -12.37 5.29
CA PRO A 84 5.10 -12.37 4.21
C PRO A 84 5.01 -11.10 3.37
N TYR A 85 6.14 -10.41 3.21
CA TYR A 85 6.24 -9.17 2.46
C TYR A 85 7.34 -9.28 1.40
N LEU A 86 6.98 -9.04 0.16
CA LEU A 86 7.92 -9.03 -0.97
C LEU A 86 8.16 -7.62 -1.50
N SER A 87 7.07 -6.84 -1.62
CA SER A 87 7.10 -5.47 -2.13
C SER A 87 5.78 -4.74 -1.81
N GLY A 88 5.74 -3.45 -2.12
CA GLY A 88 4.54 -2.64 -1.97
C GLY A 88 4.65 -1.59 -0.89
N PHE A 89 3.54 -0.90 -0.64
CA PHE A 89 3.51 0.24 0.27
C PHE A 89 3.23 -0.11 1.72
N PHE A 90 2.74 -1.34 1.98
CA PHE A 90 2.20 -1.71 3.28
C PHE A 90 2.76 -3.04 3.78
N ILE A 91 3.20 -3.06 5.04
CA ILE A 91 3.48 -4.27 5.79
C ILE A 91 2.31 -4.52 6.74
N THR A 92 1.89 -5.77 6.86
CA THR A 92 0.82 -6.17 7.77
C THR A 92 1.39 -6.95 8.95
N ILE A 93 1.03 -6.52 10.15
CA ILE A 93 1.40 -7.12 11.43
C ILE A 93 0.15 -7.84 11.95
N PRO A 94 0.09 -9.18 11.92
CA PRO A 94 -1.11 -9.94 12.28
C PRO A 94 -1.34 -9.90 13.79
N MET A 95 -2.58 -9.59 14.20
CA MET A 95 -3.04 -9.65 15.59
C MET A 95 -4.54 -9.46 15.71
N ILE A 96 -5.10 -9.81 16.84
CA ILE A 96 -6.45 -9.44 17.26
C ILE A 96 -6.34 -8.38 18.34
N GLY A 97 -7.16 -7.35 18.30
CA GLY A 97 -7.10 -6.24 19.28
C GLY A 97 -6.14 -5.13 18.87
N SER A 98 -5.92 -4.96 17.58
CA SER A 98 -5.06 -3.92 16.98
C SER A 98 -5.36 -2.50 17.47
N ASP A 99 -6.62 -2.19 17.79
CA ASP A 99 -7.05 -0.88 18.29
C ASP A 99 -6.33 -0.50 19.59
N LYS A 100 -6.15 -1.47 20.52
CA LYS A 100 -5.46 -1.24 21.80
C LYS A 100 -3.99 -0.88 21.57
N VAL A 101 -3.33 -1.60 20.66
CA VAL A 101 -1.93 -1.36 20.33
C VAL A 101 -1.77 -0.01 19.63
N CYS A 102 -2.63 0.30 18.66
CA CYS A 102 -2.61 1.59 17.99
C CYS A 102 -2.84 2.75 18.95
N ALA A 103 -3.80 2.64 19.89
CA ALA A 103 -4.05 3.66 20.90
C ALA A 103 -2.86 3.86 21.87
N ALA A 104 -2.10 2.81 22.16
CA ALA A 104 -0.87 2.92 22.93
C ALA A 104 0.24 3.63 22.16
N LEU A 105 0.40 3.29 20.88
CA LEU A 105 1.40 3.90 19.99
C LEU A 105 1.09 5.37 19.68
N GLU A 106 -0.17 5.76 19.59
CA GLU A 106 -0.58 7.16 19.41
C GLU A 106 -0.06 8.09 20.52
N LYS A 107 0.05 7.59 21.76
CA LYS A 107 0.64 8.34 22.86
C LYS A 107 2.12 8.65 22.68
N GLU A 108 2.78 7.86 21.84
CA GLU A 108 4.17 8.07 21.40
C GLU A 108 4.27 8.78 20.05
N HIS A 109 3.16 9.35 19.54
CA HIS A 109 3.06 9.97 18.22
C HIS A 109 3.37 9.02 17.04
N ILE A 110 3.05 7.74 17.21
CA ILE A 110 3.16 6.70 16.17
C ILE A 110 1.74 6.34 15.72
N TYR A 111 1.44 6.66 14.46
CA TYR A 111 0.10 6.47 13.87
C TYR A 111 0.14 5.33 12.87
N LEU A 112 -0.47 4.21 13.23
CA LEU A 112 -0.63 3.03 12.37
C LEU A 112 -2.12 2.81 12.13
N VAL A 113 -2.45 2.03 11.11
CA VAL A 113 -3.84 1.77 10.73
C VAL A 113 -4.32 0.46 11.35
N PRO A 114 -5.25 0.48 12.32
CA PRO A 114 -5.83 -0.73 12.87
C PRO A 114 -6.71 -1.41 11.83
N LEU A 115 -6.59 -2.72 11.74
CA LEU A 115 -7.41 -3.59 10.91
C LEU A 115 -8.05 -4.66 11.79
N LYS A 116 -9.16 -5.25 11.36
CA LYS A 116 -9.86 -6.31 12.12
C LYS A 116 -8.96 -7.47 12.55
N LYS A 117 -7.93 -7.80 11.75
CA LYS A 117 -7.00 -8.92 12.00
C LYS A 117 -5.53 -8.51 12.01
N GLY A 118 -5.22 -7.27 12.32
CA GLY A 118 -3.84 -6.81 12.37
C GLY A 118 -3.69 -5.30 12.35
N ILE A 119 -2.45 -4.89 12.14
CA ILE A 119 -2.07 -3.49 11.95
C ILE A 119 -1.42 -3.35 10.59
N ARG A 120 -1.74 -2.27 9.88
CA ARG A 120 -1.10 -1.91 8.61
C ARG A 120 -0.09 -0.78 8.82
N LEU A 121 1.15 -1.04 8.52
CA LEU A 121 2.23 -0.05 8.48
C LEU A 121 2.44 0.41 7.04
N ALA A 122 2.37 1.72 6.80
CA ALA A 122 2.67 2.32 5.50
C ALA A 122 4.17 2.68 5.41
N VAL A 123 4.99 1.77 4.90
CA VAL A 123 6.46 2.00 4.75
C VAL A 123 6.78 3.14 3.79
N CYS A 124 5.87 3.45 2.87
CA CYS A 124 6.02 4.56 1.94
C CYS A 124 5.95 5.94 2.63
N SER A 125 5.25 6.05 3.76
CA SER A 125 5.03 7.32 4.47
C SER A 125 6.01 7.60 5.62
N VAL A 126 6.81 6.60 6.01
CA VAL A 126 7.76 6.72 7.13
C VAL A 126 9.18 6.97 6.60
N SER A 127 9.84 8.01 7.08
CA SER A 127 11.24 8.27 6.68
C SER A 127 12.21 7.21 7.22
N LYS A 128 13.37 7.05 6.57
CA LYS A 128 14.41 6.09 6.98
C LYS A 128 14.86 6.28 8.45
N LYS A 129 14.91 7.54 8.92
CA LYS A 129 15.24 7.86 10.33
C LYS A 129 14.15 7.42 11.30
N LYS A 130 12.87 7.50 10.90
CA LYS A 130 11.74 7.18 11.78
C LYS A 130 11.38 5.71 11.77
N ILE A 131 11.76 4.97 10.72
CA ILE A 131 11.46 3.54 10.64
C ILE A 131 12.44 2.72 11.49
N ALA A 132 13.66 3.21 11.67
CA ALA A 132 14.62 2.59 12.57
C ALA A 132 14.12 2.63 14.02
N GLY A 133 14.11 1.50 14.67
CA GLY A 133 13.58 1.29 16.03
C GLY A 133 12.06 1.17 16.13
N LEU A 134 11.33 1.31 15.00
CA LEU A 134 9.87 1.27 15.01
C LEU A 134 9.34 -0.14 15.34
N ALA A 135 9.98 -1.19 14.85
CA ALA A 135 9.56 -2.57 15.10
C ALA A 135 9.61 -2.91 16.60
N ALA A 136 10.66 -2.49 17.30
CA ALA A 136 10.80 -2.67 18.75
C ALA A 136 9.70 -1.94 19.54
N LYS A 137 9.33 -0.72 19.13
CA LYS A 137 8.24 0.03 19.75
C LYS A 137 6.89 -0.64 19.53
N VAL A 138 6.62 -1.12 18.32
CA VAL A 138 5.39 -1.87 18.03
C VAL A 138 5.36 -3.15 18.86
N LYS A 139 6.47 -3.89 18.94
CA LYS A 139 6.57 -5.11 19.77
C LYS A 139 6.29 -4.81 21.26
N ALA A 140 6.90 -3.79 21.79
CA ALA A 140 6.67 -3.38 23.18
C ALA A 140 5.19 -3.02 23.45
N ALA A 141 4.53 -2.35 22.51
CA ALA A 141 3.10 -2.04 22.63
C ALA A 141 2.21 -3.29 22.54
N VAL A 142 2.59 -4.27 21.70
CA VAL A 142 1.91 -5.58 21.60
C VAL A 142 2.03 -6.34 22.91
N ASP A 143 3.24 -6.42 23.49
CA ASP A 143 3.50 -7.11 24.74
C ASP A 143 2.78 -6.45 25.92
N ALA A 144 2.80 -5.13 25.99
CA ALA A 144 2.10 -4.37 27.03
C ALA A 144 0.57 -4.50 26.95
N ALA A 145 0.02 -4.80 25.78
CA ALA A 145 -1.41 -5.05 25.58
C ALA A 145 -1.83 -6.50 25.83
N ASP A 146 -0.88 -7.39 26.16
CA ASP A 146 -1.08 -8.84 26.35
C ASP A 146 -1.74 -9.51 25.13
N ILE A 147 -1.30 -9.11 23.95
CA ILE A 147 -1.84 -9.58 22.68
C ILE A 147 -0.95 -10.69 22.12
N VAL A 148 -1.56 -11.85 21.87
CA VAL A 148 -0.91 -12.97 21.18
C VAL A 148 -0.96 -12.73 19.67
N GLN A 149 0.21 -12.84 19.01
CA GLN A 149 0.37 -12.77 17.57
C GLN A 149 0.41 -14.16 16.92
#